data_c218897da415cea46054e0ac897f025d
#
_entry.id   c218897da415cea46054e0ac897f025d
#
_cell.length_a   1.000
_cell.length_b   1.000
_cell.length_c   1.000
_cell.angle_alpha   90.00
_cell.angle_beta   90.00
_cell.angle_gamma   90.00
#
_symmetry.space_group_name_H-M   'P 1'
#
loop_
_entity.id
_entity.type
_entity.pdbx_description
1 polymer ?
#
loop_
_entity_poly.entity_id
_entity_poly.type
_entity_poly.pdbx_seq_one_letter_code
_entity_poly.pdbx_strand_id
1 'polypeptide(L)'
;MRYTVLTYIFGNYEKVHEVREKDPDADYVLVTDDQQLKSDTWRIVCDQMLEGMTPIEKCYQVRFQPFGYADTDIVVRLDGSIGINQPIKPLIDEFERGSFDRCLMIHPYRDNMTAEYQAWIEIRGYSIRQASRCLKTMEHLGYDLNRKGLYQACFEIVRNNRVNRLINGMTLNLLNYAGGAHAERINQTWLTFVVNHMFDNRLKIMPVTEDILHSEMMTWYQHNSDAVNPKQQYHR
;
A
#
# COMPACT_ATOMS: atom_id res chain seq x y z
N MET A 1 2.83 -16.28 -16.22
CA MET A 1 1.92 -16.42 -15.06
C MET A 1 1.07 -15.16 -14.98
N ARG A 2 -0.26 -15.32 -14.83
CA ARG A 2 -1.16 -14.16 -14.74
C ARG A 2 -1.13 -13.55 -13.33
N TYR A 3 -1.21 -12.22 -13.27
CA TYR A 3 -1.30 -11.45 -12.04
C TYR A 3 -2.21 -10.24 -12.23
N THR A 4 -2.71 -9.67 -11.13
CA THR A 4 -3.53 -8.45 -11.16
C THR A 4 -2.72 -7.27 -10.65
N VAL A 5 -2.76 -6.16 -11.38
CA VAL A 5 -2.30 -4.85 -10.90
C VAL A 5 -3.51 -4.07 -10.44
N LEU A 6 -3.54 -3.73 -9.17
CA LEU A 6 -4.67 -3.07 -8.51
C LEU A 6 -4.26 -1.69 -8.00
N THR A 7 -5.00 -0.68 -8.42
CA THR A 7 -4.93 0.68 -7.87
C THR A 7 -6.32 1.17 -7.50
N TYR A 8 -6.39 2.30 -6.79
CA TYR A 8 -7.66 2.89 -6.38
C TYR A 8 -7.55 4.41 -6.28
N ILE A 9 -8.63 5.09 -6.68
CA ILE A 9 -8.77 6.55 -6.63
C ILE A 9 -10.18 6.87 -6.15
N PHE A 10 -10.32 7.49 -4.98
CA PHE A 10 -11.60 7.88 -4.39
C PHE A 10 -11.62 9.36 -4.05
N GLY A 11 -12.79 10.02 -4.24
CA GLY A 11 -12.93 11.44 -3.91
C GLY A 11 -12.07 12.36 -4.77
N ASN A 12 -11.72 11.96 -5.98
CA ASN A 12 -10.94 12.74 -6.95
C ASN A 12 -9.58 13.25 -6.41
N TYR A 13 -8.96 12.50 -5.47
CA TYR A 13 -7.67 12.92 -4.91
C TYR A 13 -6.50 12.75 -5.87
N GLU A 14 -6.70 11.98 -6.95
CA GLU A 14 -5.67 11.69 -7.94
C GLU A 14 -6.29 11.56 -9.33
N LYS A 15 -5.52 11.85 -10.36
CA LYS A 15 -5.87 11.55 -11.74
C LYS A 15 -5.45 10.15 -12.12
N VAL A 16 -6.07 9.60 -13.16
CA VAL A 16 -5.65 8.29 -13.70
C VAL A 16 -4.32 8.44 -14.43
N HIS A 17 -3.35 7.65 -14.03
CA HIS A 17 -2.13 7.43 -14.79
C HIS A 17 -2.29 6.18 -15.64
N GLU A 18 -2.43 6.37 -16.96
CA GLU A 18 -2.55 5.26 -17.90
C GLU A 18 -1.27 4.43 -17.97
N VAL A 19 -1.43 3.12 -18.12
CA VAL A 19 -0.31 2.21 -18.30
C VAL A 19 0.30 2.43 -19.67
N ARG A 20 1.57 2.79 -19.75
CA ARG A 20 2.23 3.10 -21.03
C ARG A 20 2.49 1.87 -21.86
N GLU A 21 3.00 0.81 -21.26
CA GLU A 21 3.24 -0.47 -21.88
C GLU A 21 2.61 -1.59 -21.05
N LYS A 22 1.61 -2.27 -21.62
CA LYS A 22 0.88 -3.35 -20.93
C LYS A 22 1.66 -4.66 -20.96
N ASP A 23 1.67 -5.36 -19.83
CA ASP A 23 2.02 -6.78 -19.81
C ASP A 23 0.79 -7.60 -20.22
N PRO A 24 0.89 -8.50 -21.22
CA PRO A 24 -0.22 -9.34 -21.63
C PRO A 24 -0.67 -10.34 -20.54
N ASP A 25 0.18 -10.64 -19.58
CA ASP A 25 -0.13 -11.51 -18.45
C ASP A 25 -0.83 -10.77 -17.28
N ALA A 26 -0.93 -9.43 -17.33
CA ALA A 26 -1.50 -8.62 -16.27
C ALA A 26 -2.95 -8.21 -16.52
N ASP A 27 -3.79 -8.31 -15.50
CA ASP A 27 -5.10 -7.66 -15.43
C ASP A 27 -4.96 -6.34 -14.65
N TYR A 28 -5.25 -5.21 -15.30
CA TYR A 28 -5.12 -3.88 -14.71
C TYR A 28 -6.49 -3.42 -14.19
N VAL A 29 -6.63 -3.28 -12.89
CA VAL A 29 -7.88 -2.93 -12.20
C VAL A 29 -7.74 -1.63 -11.45
N LEU A 30 -8.65 -0.68 -11.69
CA LEU A 30 -8.76 0.57 -10.95
C LEU A 30 -10.12 0.63 -10.26
N VAL A 31 -10.12 0.71 -8.92
CA VAL A 31 -11.33 0.85 -8.11
C VAL A 31 -11.56 2.33 -7.80
N THR A 32 -12.77 2.83 -8.06
CA THR A 32 -13.12 4.25 -7.89
C THR A 32 -14.55 4.44 -7.46
N ASP A 33 -14.90 5.63 -6.97
CA ASP A 33 -16.28 6.09 -6.76
C ASP A 33 -16.77 7.04 -7.86
N ASP A 34 -15.94 7.35 -8.85
CA ASP A 34 -16.34 8.13 -10.03
C ASP A 34 -16.91 7.19 -11.10
N GLN A 35 -18.23 7.15 -11.22
CA GLN A 35 -18.93 6.34 -12.22
C GLN A 35 -18.73 6.81 -13.67
N GLN A 36 -18.20 8.03 -13.87
CA GLN A 36 -17.96 8.58 -15.20
C GLN A 36 -16.50 8.39 -15.66
N LEU A 37 -15.64 7.93 -14.76
CA LEU A 37 -14.23 7.69 -15.04
C LEU A 37 -14.08 6.68 -16.18
N LYS A 38 -13.23 7.01 -17.13
CA LYS A 38 -12.86 6.14 -18.25
C LYS A 38 -11.35 6.00 -18.29
N SER A 39 -10.89 4.88 -18.77
CA SER A 39 -9.48 4.58 -18.98
C SER A 39 -9.33 3.67 -20.20
N ASP A 40 -8.25 3.86 -20.95
CA ASP A 40 -7.90 3.01 -22.08
C ASP A 40 -7.14 1.76 -21.64
N THR A 41 -6.60 1.78 -20.44
CA THR A 41 -5.71 0.71 -19.95
C THR A 41 -6.23 0.00 -18.72
N TRP A 42 -6.98 0.66 -17.86
CA TRP A 42 -7.54 0.11 -16.64
C TRP A 42 -8.98 -0.37 -16.82
N ARG A 43 -9.29 -1.55 -16.29
CA ARG A 43 -10.67 -1.99 -16.05
C ARG A 43 -11.20 -1.23 -14.83
N ILE A 44 -12.16 -0.36 -15.05
CA ILE A 44 -12.77 0.45 -13.98
C ILE A 44 -13.78 -0.38 -13.21
N VAL A 45 -13.69 -0.31 -11.88
CA VAL A 45 -14.62 -0.97 -10.95
C VAL A 45 -15.18 0.07 -9.98
N CYS A 46 -16.52 0.25 -10.01
CA CYS A 46 -17.26 1.02 -9.00
C CYS A 46 -17.96 0.01 -8.08
N ASP A 47 -17.42 -0.17 -6.88
CA ASP A 47 -17.93 -1.17 -5.94
C ASP A 47 -19.00 -0.55 -5.02
N GLN A 48 -20.24 -1.00 -5.18
CA GLN A 48 -21.38 -0.56 -4.36
C GLN A 48 -21.24 -0.91 -2.88
N MET A 49 -20.45 -1.94 -2.54
CA MET A 49 -20.18 -2.30 -1.14
C MET A 49 -19.41 -1.22 -0.37
N LEU A 50 -18.81 -0.26 -1.09
CA LEU A 50 -18.09 0.86 -0.51
C LEU A 50 -18.97 2.12 -0.33
N GLU A 51 -20.25 2.07 -0.69
CA GLU A 51 -21.17 3.20 -0.50
C GLU A 51 -21.28 3.59 0.98
N GLY A 52 -21.36 4.90 1.24
CA GLY A 52 -21.44 5.47 2.59
C GLY A 52 -20.10 5.55 3.33
N MET A 53 -19.04 4.94 2.83
CA MET A 53 -17.70 5.07 3.40
C MET A 53 -17.03 6.37 2.94
N THR A 54 -16.18 6.93 3.81
CA THR A 54 -15.28 8.04 3.42
C THR A 54 -14.25 7.58 2.40
N PRO A 55 -13.65 8.47 1.59
CA PRO A 55 -12.61 8.10 0.63
C PRO A 55 -11.46 7.31 1.25
N ILE A 56 -11.03 7.66 2.46
CA ILE A 56 -9.94 6.96 3.16
C ILE A 56 -10.35 5.54 3.61
N GLU A 57 -11.58 5.36 4.07
CA GLU A 57 -12.11 4.04 4.43
C GLU A 57 -12.21 3.15 3.20
N LYS A 58 -12.68 3.68 2.06
CA LYS A 58 -12.69 2.98 0.77
C LYS A 58 -11.27 2.54 0.37
N CYS A 59 -10.28 3.44 0.49
CA CYS A 59 -8.88 3.10 0.25
C CYS A 59 -8.42 1.92 1.12
N TYR A 60 -8.76 1.90 2.41
CA TYR A 60 -8.37 0.80 3.30
C TYR A 60 -9.08 -0.50 2.96
N GLN A 61 -10.36 -0.45 2.59
CA GLN A 61 -11.09 -1.65 2.16
C GLN A 61 -10.43 -2.29 0.94
N VAL A 62 -10.21 -1.52 -0.12
CA VAL A 62 -9.57 -2.04 -1.35
C VAL A 62 -8.15 -2.53 -1.05
N ARG A 63 -7.39 -1.76 -0.27
CA ARG A 63 -6.00 -2.08 0.10
C ARG A 63 -5.88 -3.42 0.82
N PHE A 64 -6.74 -3.67 1.80
CA PHE A 64 -6.66 -4.86 2.64
C PHE A 64 -7.64 -5.98 2.25
N GLN A 65 -8.41 -5.78 1.18
CA GLN A 65 -9.23 -6.82 0.56
C GLN A 65 -8.95 -6.95 -0.96
N PRO A 66 -7.68 -6.95 -1.40
CA PRO A 66 -7.33 -6.88 -2.82
C PRO A 66 -7.84 -8.08 -3.62
N PHE A 67 -8.01 -9.22 -2.98
CA PHE A 67 -8.49 -10.45 -3.62
C PHE A 67 -9.98 -10.45 -3.93
N GLY A 68 -10.74 -9.45 -3.49
CA GLY A 68 -12.11 -9.21 -3.93
C GLY A 68 -12.19 -8.60 -5.34
N TYR A 69 -11.08 -8.07 -5.84
CA TYR A 69 -10.98 -7.38 -7.14
C TYR A 69 -10.12 -8.13 -8.16
N ALA A 70 -9.54 -9.26 -7.77
CA ALA A 70 -8.57 -10.00 -8.56
C ALA A 70 -8.95 -11.47 -8.70
N ASP A 71 -8.88 -11.99 -9.93
CA ASP A 71 -9.07 -13.41 -10.27
C ASP A 71 -7.75 -14.17 -10.37
N THR A 72 -6.66 -13.60 -9.82
CA THR A 72 -5.31 -14.15 -9.88
C THR A 72 -4.73 -14.40 -8.49
N ASP A 73 -3.75 -15.30 -8.41
CA ASP A 73 -3.09 -15.63 -7.15
C ASP A 73 -2.09 -14.57 -6.67
N ILE A 74 -1.70 -13.65 -7.55
CA ILE A 74 -0.79 -12.56 -7.21
C ILE A 74 -1.46 -11.24 -7.54
N VAL A 75 -1.43 -10.33 -6.57
CA VAL A 75 -1.90 -8.96 -6.72
C VAL A 75 -0.74 -8.00 -6.45
N VAL A 76 -0.46 -7.14 -7.41
CA VAL A 76 0.41 -5.98 -7.26
C VAL A 76 -0.46 -4.78 -6.92
N ARG A 77 -0.25 -4.20 -5.77
CA ARG A 77 -1.05 -3.09 -5.28
C ARG A 77 -0.24 -1.79 -5.31
N LEU A 78 -0.81 -0.76 -5.88
CA LEU A 78 -0.20 0.56 -6.08
C LEU A 78 -1.10 1.65 -5.51
N ASP A 79 -0.50 2.71 -4.98
CA ASP A 79 -1.22 3.96 -4.76
C ASP A 79 -1.54 4.64 -6.10
N GLY A 80 -2.63 5.40 -6.18
CA GLY A 80 -3.10 6.05 -7.41
C GLY A 80 -2.09 7.00 -8.05
N SER A 81 -1.12 7.51 -7.27
CA SER A 81 -0.03 8.38 -7.75
C SER A 81 1.14 7.63 -8.40
N ILE A 82 1.06 6.29 -8.54
CA ILE A 82 2.11 5.50 -9.17
C ILE A 82 1.68 5.09 -10.57
N GLY A 83 2.41 5.56 -11.57
CA GLY A 83 2.23 5.16 -12.98
C GLY A 83 3.12 4.00 -13.36
N ILE A 84 2.64 3.17 -14.28
CA ILE A 84 3.37 2.04 -14.86
C ILE A 84 3.84 2.44 -16.27
N ASN A 85 5.15 2.39 -16.50
CA ASN A 85 5.75 2.73 -17.77
C ASN A 85 6.07 1.51 -18.63
N GLN A 86 6.53 0.43 -17.99
CA GLN A 86 6.91 -0.83 -18.64
C GLN A 86 6.33 -2.02 -17.87
N PRO A 87 6.26 -3.21 -18.49
CA PRO A 87 5.84 -4.42 -17.81
C PRO A 87 6.64 -4.68 -16.53
N ILE A 88 5.92 -4.94 -15.44
CA ILE A 88 6.52 -5.27 -14.13
C ILE A 88 6.80 -6.77 -13.97
N LYS A 89 6.68 -7.52 -15.05
CA LYS A 89 6.92 -8.96 -15.13
C LYS A 89 8.25 -9.41 -14.53
N PRO A 90 9.38 -8.71 -14.75
CA PRO A 90 10.66 -9.10 -14.15
C PRO A 90 10.60 -9.19 -12.62
N LEU A 91 9.86 -8.27 -12.00
CA LEU A 91 9.66 -8.25 -10.55
C LEU A 91 8.76 -9.40 -10.08
N ILE A 92 7.72 -9.72 -10.86
CA ILE A 92 6.84 -10.87 -10.59
C ILE A 92 7.61 -12.18 -10.70
N ASP A 93 8.47 -12.31 -11.72
CA ASP A 93 9.29 -13.52 -11.91
C ASP A 93 10.32 -13.70 -10.77
N GLU A 94 10.86 -12.61 -10.25
CA GLU A 94 11.72 -12.65 -9.05
C GLU A 94 10.93 -13.07 -7.81
N PHE A 95 9.75 -12.47 -7.60
CA PHE A 95 8.84 -12.81 -6.52
C PHE A 95 8.47 -14.29 -6.52
N GLU A 96 8.14 -14.83 -7.68
CA GLU A 96 7.81 -16.25 -7.87
C GLU A 96 9.02 -17.16 -7.66
N ARG A 97 10.14 -16.86 -8.28
CA ARG A 97 11.37 -17.64 -8.16
C ARG A 97 11.82 -17.74 -6.71
N GLY A 98 11.66 -16.66 -5.97
CA GLY A 98 11.94 -16.63 -4.54
C GLY A 98 10.89 -17.33 -3.70
N SER A 99 9.75 -17.74 -4.26
CA SER A 99 8.61 -18.28 -3.49
C SER A 99 8.23 -17.37 -2.32
N PHE A 100 8.20 -16.06 -2.57
CA PHE A 100 7.83 -15.07 -1.55
C PHE A 100 6.32 -15.07 -1.30
N ASP A 101 5.94 -14.79 -0.07
CA ASP A 101 4.53 -14.60 0.31
C ASP A 101 4.09 -13.17 0.04
N ARG A 102 4.99 -12.22 0.29
CA ARG A 102 4.71 -10.79 0.20
C ARG A 102 5.96 -10.02 -0.21
N CYS A 103 5.78 -8.99 -1.06
CA CYS A 103 6.80 -7.98 -1.32
C CYS A 103 6.39 -6.71 -0.58
N LEU A 104 7.29 -6.14 0.19
CA LEU A 104 7.07 -4.92 0.95
C LEU A 104 8.16 -3.91 0.69
N MET A 105 7.78 -2.66 0.50
CA MET A 105 8.72 -1.58 0.36
C MET A 105 9.24 -1.15 1.73
N ILE A 106 10.56 -1.19 1.91
CA ILE A 106 11.23 -0.65 3.10
C ILE A 106 10.97 0.86 3.13
N HIS A 107 10.55 1.36 4.28
CA HIS A 107 10.30 2.79 4.43
C HIS A 107 11.62 3.57 4.25
N PRO A 108 11.70 4.46 3.27
CA PRO A 108 12.98 5.06 2.90
C PRO A 108 13.53 6.04 3.95
N TYR A 109 12.69 6.60 4.83
CA TYR A 109 13.04 7.75 5.68
C TYR A 109 13.04 7.45 7.17
N ARG A 110 12.35 6.43 7.58
CA ARG A 110 12.19 6.07 8.98
C ARG A 110 12.22 4.56 9.10
N ASP A 111 12.80 4.08 10.15
CA ASP A 111 13.01 2.64 10.33
C ASP A 111 12.19 2.03 11.49
N ASN A 112 11.47 2.86 12.27
CA ASN A 112 10.70 2.41 13.41
C ASN A 112 9.44 3.24 13.68
N MET A 113 8.56 2.76 14.57
CA MET A 113 7.27 3.38 14.86
C MET A 113 7.40 4.74 15.53
N THR A 114 8.36 4.90 16.45
CA THR A 114 8.57 6.17 17.17
C THR A 114 8.90 7.28 16.18
N ALA A 115 9.87 7.04 15.29
CA ALA A 115 10.27 8.01 14.27
C ALA A 115 9.13 8.33 13.30
N GLU A 116 8.32 7.33 12.95
CA GLU A 116 7.18 7.53 12.05
C GLU A 116 6.12 8.44 12.69
N TYR A 117 5.67 8.15 13.89
CA TYR A 117 4.68 8.99 14.56
C TYR A 117 5.19 10.39 14.89
N GLN A 118 6.47 10.54 15.21
CA GLN A 118 7.08 11.85 15.40
C GLN A 118 7.01 12.68 14.12
N ALA A 119 7.39 12.10 12.98
CA ALA A 119 7.31 12.77 11.68
C ALA A 119 5.86 13.16 11.31
N TRP A 120 4.88 12.36 11.70
CA TRP A 120 3.47 12.66 11.45
C TRP A 120 2.98 13.86 12.25
N ILE A 121 3.39 13.96 13.52
CA ILE A 121 3.07 15.11 14.37
C ILE A 121 3.72 16.37 13.77
N GLU A 122 5.00 16.30 13.44
CA GLU A 122 5.79 17.45 12.99
C GLU A 122 5.42 17.94 11.58
N ILE A 123 5.26 17.01 10.64
CA ILE A 123 5.09 17.34 9.21
C ILE A 123 3.63 17.48 8.83
N ARG A 124 2.74 16.69 9.44
CA ARG A 124 1.32 16.57 9.05
C ARG A 124 0.36 17.15 10.08
N GLY A 125 0.85 17.69 11.19
CA GLY A 125 0.01 18.23 12.25
C GLY A 125 -0.85 17.17 12.93
N TYR A 126 -0.40 15.91 12.96
CA TYR A 126 -1.14 14.81 13.59
C TYR A 126 -1.31 15.08 15.08
N SER A 127 -2.47 14.76 15.61
CA SER A 127 -2.72 14.95 17.03
C SER A 127 -1.80 14.08 17.89
N ILE A 128 -1.03 14.70 18.79
CA ILE A 128 -0.20 13.99 19.78
C ILE A 128 -1.03 12.95 20.54
N ARG A 129 -2.31 13.26 20.85
CA ARG A 129 -3.21 12.35 21.54
C ARG A 129 -3.49 11.09 20.71
N GLN A 130 -3.71 11.23 19.39
CA GLN A 130 -3.95 10.10 18.50
C GLN A 130 -2.69 9.26 18.32
N ALA A 131 -1.55 9.89 18.06
CA ALA A 131 -0.25 9.23 17.95
C ALA A 131 0.07 8.44 19.23
N SER A 132 -0.05 9.08 20.38
CA SER A 132 0.20 8.44 21.68
C SER A 132 -0.74 7.26 21.95
N ARG A 133 -2.00 7.35 21.53
CA ARG A 133 -2.95 6.23 21.65
C ARG A 133 -2.51 5.02 20.82
N CYS A 134 -2.11 5.23 19.57
CA CYS A 134 -1.64 4.16 18.69
C CYS A 134 -0.36 3.50 19.23
N LEU A 135 0.64 4.32 19.61
CA LEU A 135 1.89 3.83 20.17
C LEU A 135 1.66 3.02 21.46
N LYS A 136 0.86 3.54 22.38
CA LYS A 136 0.52 2.82 23.63
C LYS A 136 -0.24 1.51 23.37
N THR A 137 -1.08 1.47 22.35
CA THR A 137 -1.75 0.21 21.97
C THR A 137 -0.75 -0.82 21.48
N MET A 138 0.18 -0.44 20.61
CA MET A 138 1.23 -1.35 20.12
C MET A 138 2.14 -1.82 21.25
N GLU A 139 2.58 -0.91 22.12
CA GLU A 139 3.40 -1.22 23.30
C GLU A 139 2.67 -2.16 24.28
N HIS A 140 1.39 -1.90 24.57
CA HIS A 140 0.56 -2.77 25.41
C HIS A 140 0.41 -4.18 24.84
N LEU A 141 0.41 -4.30 23.51
CA LEU A 141 0.43 -5.58 22.81
C LEU A 141 1.84 -6.22 22.74
N GLY A 142 2.85 -5.62 23.36
CA GLY A 142 4.21 -6.16 23.48
C GLY A 142 5.13 -5.82 22.31
N TYR A 143 4.79 -4.84 21.49
CA TYR A 143 5.65 -4.43 20.38
C TYR A 143 6.72 -3.43 20.83
N ASP A 144 7.97 -3.69 20.43
CA ASP A 144 9.06 -2.73 20.60
C ASP A 144 8.92 -1.61 19.55
N LEU A 145 8.55 -0.42 20.00
CA LEU A 145 8.33 0.74 19.14
C LEU A 145 9.60 1.24 18.43
N ASN A 146 10.78 0.86 18.92
CA ASN A 146 12.08 1.17 18.32
C ASN A 146 12.61 0.04 17.44
N ARG A 147 11.87 -1.06 17.31
CA ARG A 147 12.22 -2.15 16.40
C ARG A 147 12.35 -1.63 14.99
N LYS A 148 13.49 -1.91 14.36
CA LYS A 148 13.76 -1.56 12.95
C LYS A 148 12.93 -2.39 11.98
N GLY A 149 12.71 -1.82 10.77
CA GLY A 149 12.01 -2.49 9.69
C GLY A 149 10.59 -1.96 9.49
N LEU A 150 10.45 -0.64 9.39
CA LEU A 150 9.22 0.01 8.99
C LEU A 150 8.99 -0.18 7.49
N TYR A 151 7.77 -0.51 7.10
CA TYR A 151 7.36 -0.63 5.70
C TYR A 151 6.55 0.57 5.24
N GLN A 152 6.76 0.99 4.00
CA GLN A 152 5.93 1.97 3.31
C GLN A 152 4.86 1.24 2.50
N ALA A 153 3.61 1.70 2.58
CA ALA A 153 2.48 0.96 2.05
C ALA A 153 2.00 1.46 0.66
N CYS A 154 2.80 2.19 -0.10
CA CYS A 154 2.40 2.70 -1.42
C CYS A 154 2.56 1.68 -2.56
N PHE A 155 3.42 0.67 -2.37
CA PHE A 155 3.66 -0.43 -3.30
C PHE A 155 3.73 -1.76 -2.55
N GLU A 156 3.14 -2.81 -3.11
CA GLU A 156 3.15 -4.14 -2.50
C GLU A 156 2.82 -5.22 -3.53
N ILE A 157 3.46 -6.40 -3.43
CA ILE A 157 3.01 -7.62 -4.11
C ILE A 157 2.53 -8.59 -3.04
N VAL A 158 1.35 -9.15 -3.24
CA VAL A 158 0.72 -10.04 -2.25
C VAL A 158 0.25 -11.33 -2.93
N ARG A 159 0.69 -12.47 -2.39
CA ARG A 159 0.19 -13.77 -2.79
C ARG A 159 -1.15 -14.08 -2.10
N ASN A 160 -2.11 -14.58 -2.85
CA ASN A 160 -3.41 -15.00 -2.35
C ASN A 160 -3.30 -16.30 -1.55
N ASN A 161 -2.83 -16.21 -0.31
CA ASN A 161 -2.76 -17.34 0.61
C ASN A 161 -3.42 -17.00 1.96
N ARG A 162 -3.62 -18.02 2.78
CA ARG A 162 -4.29 -17.88 4.07
C ARG A 162 -3.56 -16.87 4.98
N VAL A 163 -2.25 -16.86 4.99
CA VAL A 163 -1.45 -16.00 5.89
C VAL A 163 -1.64 -14.53 5.50
N ASN A 164 -1.53 -14.20 4.21
CA ASN A 164 -1.75 -12.83 3.73
C ASN A 164 -3.19 -12.35 3.93
N ARG A 165 -4.19 -13.23 3.77
CA ARG A 165 -5.58 -12.88 4.10
C ARG A 165 -5.76 -12.57 5.58
N LEU A 166 -5.10 -13.30 6.49
CA LEU A 166 -5.11 -13.01 7.93
C LEU A 166 -4.43 -11.68 8.23
N ILE A 167 -3.23 -11.41 7.68
CA ILE A 167 -2.53 -10.15 7.86
C ILE A 167 -3.39 -8.98 7.42
N ASN A 168 -3.97 -9.07 6.25
CA ASN A 168 -4.83 -8.02 5.70
C ASN A 168 -6.04 -7.79 6.60
N GLY A 169 -6.75 -8.84 7.00
CA GLY A 169 -7.92 -8.74 7.88
C GLY A 169 -7.59 -8.16 9.25
N MET A 170 -6.48 -8.58 9.85
CA MET A 170 -6.02 -8.04 11.14
C MET A 170 -5.63 -6.57 11.04
N THR A 171 -4.90 -6.19 9.97
CA THR A 171 -4.51 -4.79 9.74
C THR A 171 -5.74 -3.91 9.57
N LEU A 172 -6.72 -4.35 8.79
CA LEU A 172 -7.98 -3.62 8.58
C LEU A 172 -8.78 -3.46 9.88
N ASN A 173 -8.88 -4.52 10.69
CA ASN A 173 -9.56 -4.49 11.98
C ASN A 173 -8.88 -3.52 12.96
N LEU A 174 -7.54 -3.50 13.01
CA LEU A 174 -6.79 -2.57 13.85
C LEU A 174 -6.95 -1.12 13.40
N LEU A 175 -6.99 -0.87 12.10
CA LEU A 175 -7.29 0.46 11.55
C LEU A 175 -8.67 0.94 11.97
N ASN A 176 -9.69 0.10 11.88
CA ASN A 176 -11.06 0.41 12.30
C ASN A 176 -11.13 0.66 13.83
N TYR A 177 -10.45 -0.15 14.63
CA TYR A 177 -10.37 0.02 16.09
C TYR A 177 -9.67 1.30 16.51
N ALA A 178 -8.58 1.67 15.83
CA ALA A 178 -7.80 2.86 16.14
C ALA A 178 -8.51 4.17 15.78
N GLY A 179 -9.70 4.12 15.19
CA GLY A 179 -10.48 5.29 14.80
C GLY A 179 -10.16 5.77 13.39
N GLY A 180 -10.01 4.82 12.50
CA GLY A 180 -9.52 4.82 11.12
C GLY A 180 -9.82 6.01 10.22
N ALA A 181 -10.98 6.63 10.32
CA ALA A 181 -11.41 7.68 9.38
C ALA A 181 -10.63 9.00 9.46
N HIS A 182 -9.88 9.24 10.53
CA HIS A 182 -9.14 10.49 10.73
C HIS A 182 -7.62 10.34 10.66
N ALA A 183 -7.15 9.13 10.40
CA ALA A 183 -5.73 8.83 10.43
C ALA A 183 -5.26 8.46 9.02
N GLU A 184 -5.11 9.46 8.18
CA GLU A 184 -4.88 9.34 6.74
C GLU A 184 -3.72 8.44 6.32
N ARG A 185 -2.84 7.99 7.22
CA ARG A 185 -1.69 7.16 6.87
C ARG A 185 -1.25 6.15 7.93
N ILE A 186 -2.05 5.88 8.93
CA ILE A 186 -1.76 4.84 9.95
C ILE A 186 -1.62 3.44 9.34
N ASN A 187 -2.11 3.22 8.13
CA ASN A 187 -2.09 1.92 7.47
C ASN A 187 -0.71 1.26 7.45
N GLN A 188 0.35 2.02 7.15
CA GLN A 188 1.70 1.46 7.10
C GLN A 188 2.24 1.06 8.48
N THR A 189 1.89 1.78 9.54
CA THR A 189 2.32 1.43 10.90
C THR A 189 1.59 0.17 11.38
N TRP A 190 0.28 0.05 11.16
CA TRP A 190 -0.46 -1.14 11.54
C TRP A 190 -0.08 -2.36 10.69
N LEU A 191 0.17 -2.19 9.39
CA LEU A 191 0.70 -3.26 8.55
C LEU A 191 2.06 -3.74 9.07
N THR A 192 2.97 -2.81 9.36
CA THR A 192 4.30 -3.13 9.91
C THR A 192 4.19 -3.84 11.26
N PHE A 193 3.30 -3.37 12.14
CA PHE A 193 3.04 -4.01 13.43
C PHE A 193 2.57 -5.46 13.24
N VAL A 194 1.55 -5.68 12.40
CA VAL A 194 1.02 -7.03 12.17
C VAL A 194 2.08 -7.94 11.58
N VAL A 195 2.80 -7.49 10.55
CA VAL A 195 3.85 -8.29 9.90
C VAL A 195 4.98 -8.61 10.85
N ASN A 196 5.55 -7.60 11.53
CA ASN A 196 6.76 -7.77 12.32
C ASN A 196 6.53 -8.37 13.71
N HIS A 197 5.33 -8.22 14.27
CA HIS A 197 5.04 -8.69 15.62
C HIS A 197 4.22 -9.98 15.64
N MET A 198 3.17 -10.04 14.81
CA MET A 198 2.25 -11.18 14.86
C MET A 198 2.64 -12.31 13.90
N PHE A 199 3.36 -11.99 12.82
CA PHE A 199 3.75 -12.93 11.77
C PHE A 199 5.26 -13.01 11.55
N ASP A 200 6.06 -12.52 12.50
CA ASP A 200 7.51 -12.62 12.46
C ASP A 200 7.96 -14.08 12.20
N ASN A 201 8.89 -14.27 11.27
CA ASN A 201 9.39 -15.57 10.83
C ASN A 201 8.34 -16.54 10.21
N ARG A 202 7.11 -16.08 9.96
CA ARG A 202 6.04 -16.86 9.31
C ARG A 202 5.78 -16.46 7.87
N LEU A 203 6.48 -15.44 7.40
CA LEU A 203 6.38 -14.89 6.07
C LEU A 203 7.73 -14.86 5.40
N LYS A 204 7.76 -15.24 4.14
CA LYS A 204 8.91 -14.97 3.28
C LYS A 204 8.67 -13.64 2.55
N ILE A 205 9.33 -12.60 3.02
CA ILE A 205 9.18 -11.23 2.49
C ILE A 205 10.28 -10.95 1.49
N MET A 206 9.90 -10.40 0.33
CA MET A 206 10.79 -9.77 -0.64
C MET A 206 10.88 -8.29 -0.31
N PRO A 207 11.99 -7.78 0.23
CA PRO A 207 12.14 -6.36 0.47
C PRO A 207 12.46 -5.63 -0.84
N VAL A 208 11.83 -4.49 -1.07
CA VAL A 208 12.17 -3.56 -2.16
C VAL A 208 12.42 -2.17 -1.60
N THR A 209 13.17 -1.35 -2.32
CA THR A 209 13.44 0.05 -1.97
C THR A 209 12.61 0.99 -2.83
N GLU A 210 12.57 2.26 -2.45
CA GLU A 210 11.91 3.33 -3.22
C GLU A 210 12.44 3.45 -4.66
N ASP A 211 13.65 2.95 -4.94
CA ASP A 211 14.24 2.97 -6.27
C ASP A 211 13.33 2.39 -7.35
N ILE A 212 12.49 1.42 -6.97
CA ILE A 212 11.53 0.82 -7.90
C ILE A 212 10.50 1.82 -8.45
N LEU A 213 10.11 2.82 -7.64
CA LEU A 213 9.16 3.87 -8.01
C LEU A 213 9.79 4.98 -8.88
N HIS A 214 11.12 4.92 -9.06
CA HIS A 214 11.90 5.83 -9.89
C HIS A 214 12.70 5.06 -10.95
N SER A 215 12.22 3.87 -11.32
CA SER A 215 12.81 3.00 -12.32
C SER A 215 12.19 3.24 -13.70
N GLU A 216 12.70 2.54 -14.71
CA GLU A 216 12.06 2.49 -16.03
C GLU A 216 10.66 1.87 -15.97
N MET A 217 10.40 0.96 -15.01
CA MET A 217 9.10 0.28 -14.87
C MET A 217 8.02 1.17 -14.29
N MET A 218 8.37 2.08 -13.37
CA MET A 218 7.39 2.88 -12.62
C MET A 218 7.82 4.33 -12.45
N THR A 219 6.84 5.20 -12.30
CA THR A 219 7.05 6.60 -11.93
C THR A 219 6.12 6.97 -10.77
N TRP A 220 6.67 7.60 -9.74
CA TRP A 220 5.89 8.18 -8.66
C TRP A 220 5.61 9.65 -8.94
N TYR A 221 4.34 9.99 -9.13
CA TYR A 221 3.89 11.36 -9.44
C TYR A 221 3.52 12.13 -8.18
N GLN A 222 3.56 13.47 -8.26
CA GLN A 222 2.92 14.33 -7.29
C GLN A 222 1.40 14.28 -7.49
N HIS A 223 0.64 14.35 -6.40
CA HIS A 223 -0.82 14.25 -6.47
C HIS A 223 -1.44 15.25 -7.45
N ASN A 224 -2.37 14.78 -8.28
CA ASN A 224 -3.06 15.54 -9.32
C ASN A 224 -2.13 16.26 -10.32
N SER A 225 -0.96 15.70 -10.58
CA SER A 225 0.07 16.32 -11.40
C SER A 225 0.77 15.29 -12.28
N ASP A 226 1.37 15.76 -13.39
CA ASP A 226 2.34 14.97 -14.18
C ASP A 226 3.78 15.18 -13.68
N ALA A 227 3.97 16.03 -12.69
CA ALA A 227 5.28 16.23 -12.09
C ALA A 227 5.69 14.98 -11.30
N VAL A 228 6.90 14.50 -11.56
CA VAL A 228 7.48 13.36 -10.85
C VAL A 228 7.86 13.80 -9.43
N ASN A 229 7.54 12.98 -8.44
CA ASN A 229 8.07 13.17 -7.10
C ASN A 229 9.60 13.08 -7.14
N PRO A 230 10.32 14.07 -6.63
CA PRO A 230 11.76 13.98 -6.58
C PRO A 230 12.14 12.84 -5.62
N LYS A 231 13.08 12.02 -6.06
CA LYS A 231 13.74 11.09 -5.14
C LYS A 231 14.37 11.92 -4.03
N GLN A 232 13.88 11.78 -2.82
CA GLN A 232 14.38 12.60 -1.73
C GLN A 232 15.80 12.16 -1.39
N GLN A 233 16.75 13.11 -1.48
CA GLN A 233 18.11 12.88 -1.00
C GLN A 233 18.09 12.92 0.52
N TYR A 234 18.51 11.82 1.14
CA TYR A 234 18.72 11.80 2.59
C TYR A 234 19.95 12.58 2.95
N HIS A 235 19.78 13.55 3.81
CA HIS A 235 20.89 13.95 4.67
C HIS A 235 20.99 12.88 5.77
N ARG A 236 22.00 12.04 5.67
CA ARG A 236 22.40 11.09 6.71
C ARG A 236 22.85 11.82 7.96
#